data_64366639713fb7374f3638f2dfaf9ab7
#
_entry.id   64366639713fb7374f3638f2dfaf9ab7
#
_cell.length_a   1.000
_cell.length_b   1.000
_cell.length_c   1.000
_cell.angle_alpha   90.00
_cell.angle_beta   90.00
_cell.angle_gamma   90.00
#
_symmetry.space_group_name_H-M   'P 1'
#
loop_
_entity.id
_entity.type
_entity.pdbx_description
1 polymer ?
#
loop_
_entity_poly.entity_id
_entity_poly.type
_entity_poly.pdbx_seq_one_letter_code
_entity_poly.pdbx_strand_id
1 'polypeptide(L)'
;MGKNTVAIDKNELEELKKAAHDLAEENAQLRQKLDHMNELLLNAQRARFGQSSERTKHVMQGGTQLGLFNEAEAEQDHKAVEPTENTIVIPEHTRKAKRTVDELTANLPVKEVLITLSDDELICGKCGGKYEMIGKKLVSRRLEVIPRQCYVVEYYSCSYACKSCETKTGYANIVTTVTPPMLMKHSLASASTVANVMTQKYVDGLPLARQEKIWEREGIRLSRATMSNWVIQCAQTWLKPLYRRMKKALLECSVIHADETVVQVLKEDGKAAVSESRMWVYANNDRSGKPIRYFEYQPDRSGKHAAAFLKGFSGCLVTDGYAGYNLVDGVIRCGCWSHMRRYWREAMPKGATKETSKAAWGYDYCNKLFALEKKFSKMSDVIRKTARQVEAEPLLEAYWWWLETLDPAPGSKLADAVTYAKNQKKFLNAFLEHGEVDISNNFAENAIRPFVQGRKAWLFCDTPKGADSSAIVYSIVETAKANGLDPYTYLKLLLTELPYLGKNPASDKLDLFMPWTAAIHKNCILPTKKISPEDL
;
A
#
# COMPACT_ATOMS: atom_id res chain seq x y z
N MET A 1 -56.72 31.78 34.74
CA MET A 1 -56.70 30.66 33.79
C MET A 1 -57.31 29.46 34.47
N GLY A 2 -58.60 29.14 34.12
CA GLY A 2 -59.36 28.06 34.73
C GLY A 2 -58.77 26.69 34.29
N LYS A 3 -58.48 25.82 35.25
CA LYS A 3 -58.18 24.41 35.00
C LYS A 3 -59.52 23.74 34.63
N ASN A 4 -59.64 23.35 33.34
CA ASN A 4 -60.72 22.45 32.92
C ASN A 4 -60.43 21.07 33.50
N THR A 5 -61.00 20.70 34.59
CA THR A 5 -61.01 19.34 35.12
C THR A 5 -62.26 18.63 34.54
N VAL A 6 -61.98 17.64 33.69
CA VAL A 6 -62.97 16.70 33.17
C VAL A 6 -63.00 15.52 34.14
N ALA A 7 -64.16 15.23 34.76
CA ALA A 7 -64.35 14.02 35.56
C ALA A 7 -64.55 12.84 34.59
N ILE A 8 -63.62 11.90 34.57
CA ILE A 8 -63.68 10.65 33.79
C ILE A 8 -63.91 9.51 34.75
N ASP A 9 -64.81 8.58 34.41
CA ASP A 9 -65.08 7.38 35.20
C ASP A 9 -63.80 6.52 35.23
N LYS A 10 -63.52 5.87 36.35
CA LYS A 10 -62.35 5.07 36.57
C LYS A 10 -62.21 3.92 35.54
N ASN A 11 -63.33 3.34 35.12
CA ASN A 11 -63.37 2.29 34.10
C ASN A 11 -63.03 2.84 32.72
N GLU A 12 -63.56 4.02 32.38
CA GLU A 12 -63.26 4.71 31.11
C GLU A 12 -61.73 5.10 30.99
N LEU A 13 -61.17 5.51 32.15
CA LEU A 13 -59.73 5.81 32.21
C LEU A 13 -58.87 4.56 31.99
N GLU A 14 -59.25 3.39 32.51
CA GLU A 14 -58.52 2.11 32.31
C GLU A 14 -58.68 1.62 30.86
N GLU A 15 -59.88 1.77 30.26
CA GLU A 15 -60.05 1.44 28.83
C GLU A 15 -59.22 2.34 27.91
N LEU A 16 -59.17 3.65 28.19
CA LEU A 16 -58.32 4.58 27.42
C LEU A 16 -56.82 4.28 27.56
N LYS A 17 -56.36 3.92 28.77
CA LYS A 17 -54.97 3.50 28.97
C LYS A 17 -54.63 2.22 28.21
N LYS A 18 -55.55 1.25 28.22
CA LYS A 18 -55.38 0.00 27.46
C LYS A 18 -55.37 0.27 25.96
N ALA A 19 -56.29 1.05 25.44
CA ALA A 19 -56.33 1.44 24.03
C ALA A 19 -55.07 2.22 23.61
N ALA A 20 -54.57 3.11 24.47
CA ALA A 20 -53.31 3.83 24.21
C ALA A 20 -52.08 2.90 24.20
N HIS A 21 -52.08 1.89 25.07
CA HIS A 21 -51.01 0.86 25.07
C HIS A 21 -51.05 0.00 23.79
N ASP A 22 -52.26 -0.48 23.43
CA ASP A 22 -52.43 -1.34 22.23
C ASP A 22 -52.09 -0.57 20.94
N LEU A 23 -52.49 0.72 20.86
CA LEU A 23 -52.08 1.60 19.75
C LEU A 23 -50.59 1.89 19.72
N ALA A 24 -49.93 2.03 20.86
CA ALA A 24 -48.49 2.22 20.93
C ALA A 24 -47.74 0.97 20.47
N GLU A 25 -48.23 -0.22 20.82
CA GLU A 25 -47.68 -1.51 20.40
C GLU A 25 -47.88 -1.74 18.90
N GLU A 26 -49.09 -1.46 18.37
CA GLU A 26 -49.36 -1.53 16.93
C GLU A 26 -48.51 -0.54 16.13
N ASN A 27 -48.33 0.69 16.59
CA ASN A 27 -47.45 1.68 15.99
C ASN A 27 -45.97 1.22 15.97
N ALA A 28 -45.53 0.57 17.04
CA ALA A 28 -44.18 0.00 17.09
C ALA A 28 -44.00 -1.11 16.07
N GLN A 29 -44.97 -2.03 15.93
CA GLN A 29 -44.97 -3.11 14.94
C GLN A 29 -45.02 -2.57 13.50
N LEU A 30 -45.85 -1.56 13.25
CA LEU A 30 -45.96 -0.92 11.93
C LEU A 30 -44.66 -0.21 11.53
N ARG A 31 -44.01 0.49 12.45
CA ARG A 31 -42.70 1.10 12.22
C ARG A 31 -41.64 0.06 11.89
N GLN A 32 -41.61 -1.04 12.62
CA GLN A 32 -40.67 -2.15 12.35
C GLN A 32 -40.92 -2.77 10.96
N LYS A 33 -42.17 -2.98 10.55
CA LYS A 33 -42.52 -3.46 9.20
C LYS A 33 -42.11 -2.47 8.12
N LEU A 34 -42.28 -1.18 8.37
CA LEU A 34 -41.92 -0.12 7.42
C LEU A 34 -40.40 -0.02 7.25
N ASP A 35 -39.64 -0.13 8.33
CA ASP A 35 -38.17 -0.18 8.31
C ASP A 35 -37.68 -1.41 7.52
N HIS A 36 -38.29 -2.57 7.75
CA HIS A 36 -38.00 -3.80 7.01
C HIS A 36 -38.28 -3.67 5.51
N MET A 37 -39.43 -3.11 5.12
CA MET A 37 -39.76 -2.91 3.70
C MET A 37 -38.81 -1.92 3.04
N ASN A 38 -38.40 -0.84 3.73
CA ASN A 38 -37.44 0.12 3.23
C ASN A 38 -36.07 -0.54 3.00
N GLU A 39 -35.62 -1.41 3.91
CA GLU A 39 -34.36 -2.15 3.75
C GLU A 39 -34.40 -3.14 2.57
N LEU A 40 -35.52 -3.85 2.37
CA LEU A 40 -35.71 -4.73 1.21
C LEU A 40 -35.71 -3.94 -0.10
N LEU A 41 -36.34 -2.76 -0.12
CA LEU A 41 -36.36 -1.89 -1.29
C LEU A 41 -34.95 -1.36 -1.63
N LEU A 42 -34.16 -0.99 -0.62
CA LEU A 42 -32.77 -0.58 -0.78
C LEU A 42 -31.88 -1.72 -1.31
N ASN A 43 -32.09 -2.94 -0.81
CA ASN A 43 -31.38 -4.12 -1.31
C ASN A 43 -31.74 -4.42 -2.77
N ALA A 44 -33.02 -4.29 -3.14
CA ALA A 44 -33.48 -4.46 -4.52
C ALA A 44 -32.94 -3.36 -5.45
N GLN A 45 -32.88 -2.10 -5.00
CA GLN A 45 -32.27 -1.01 -5.75
C GLN A 45 -30.76 -1.19 -5.92
N ARG A 46 -30.04 -1.65 -4.88
CA ARG A 46 -28.61 -1.98 -4.97
C ARG A 46 -28.35 -3.16 -5.91
N ALA A 47 -29.20 -4.18 -5.93
CA ALA A 47 -29.09 -5.30 -6.84
C ALA A 47 -29.29 -4.89 -8.32
N ARG A 48 -30.13 -3.86 -8.58
CA ARG A 48 -30.40 -3.33 -9.93
C ARG A 48 -29.40 -2.25 -10.37
N PHE A 49 -28.94 -1.39 -9.47
CA PHE A 49 -28.17 -0.17 -9.79
C PHE A 49 -26.86 -0.03 -9.02
N GLY A 50 -26.52 -0.96 -8.13
CA GLY A 50 -25.24 -0.95 -7.40
C GLY A 50 -24.10 -1.24 -8.35
N GLN A 51 -22.96 -0.51 -8.17
CA GLN A 51 -21.71 -0.87 -8.85
C GLN A 51 -21.36 -2.31 -8.50
N SER A 52 -21.43 -3.21 -9.49
CA SER A 52 -20.89 -4.56 -9.36
C SER A 52 -19.38 -4.43 -9.16
N SER A 53 -18.86 -4.91 -8.03
CA SER A 53 -17.42 -5.09 -7.91
C SER A 53 -16.98 -5.99 -9.06
N GLU A 54 -15.97 -5.59 -9.81
CA GLU A 54 -15.31 -6.41 -10.83
C GLU A 54 -14.76 -7.68 -10.16
N ARG A 55 -15.60 -8.68 -9.99
CA ARG A 55 -15.16 -10.02 -9.63
C ARG A 55 -14.53 -10.63 -10.87
N THR A 56 -13.37 -11.22 -10.72
CA THR A 56 -12.57 -11.92 -11.75
C THR A 56 -13.39 -12.86 -12.67
N LYS A 57 -14.55 -13.33 -12.23
CA LYS A 57 -15.50 -14.12 -13.02
C LYS A 57 -16.05 -13.39 -14.26
N HIS A 58 -16.19 -12.08 -14.23
CA HIS A 58 -16.74 -11.32 -15.36
C HIS A 58 -15.71 -11.08 -16.47
N VAL A 59 -14.42 -10.98 -16.13
CA VAL A 59 -13.34 -10.79 -17.10
C VAL A 59 -13.12 -12.05 -17.95
N MET A 60 -13.41 -13.24 -17.39
CA MET A 60 -13.22 -14.54 -18.07
C MET A 60 -14.39 -14.99 -18.94
N GLN A 61 -15.57 -14.35 -18.88
CA GLN A 61 -16.77 -14.75 -19.61
C GLN A 61 -17.11 -13.86 -20.82
N GLY A 62 -16.16 -13.18 -21.44
CA GLY A 62 -16.37 -12.42 -22.68
C GLY A 62 -17.24 -11.17 -22.54
N GLY A 63 -17.38 -10.62 -21.35
CA GLY A 63 -17.99 -9.32 -21.12
C GLY A 63 -17.13 -8.20 -21.70
N THR A 64 -17.72 -7.32 -22.48
CA THR A 64 -17.10 -6.17 -23.14
C THR A 64 -16.18 -5.43 -22.18
N GLN A 65 -14.93 -5.27 -22.59
CA GLN A 65 -13.87 -4.55 -21.87
C GLN A 65 -14.27 -3.08 -21.73
N LEU A 66 -14.96 -2.73 -20.64
CA LEU A 66 -15.34 -1.37 -20.31
C LEU A 66 -14.25 -0.75 -19.45
N GLY A 67 -13.57 0.27 -19.98
CA GLY A 67 -12.92 1.28 -19.18
C GLY A 67 -11.43 1.13 -18.89
N LEU A 68 -10.65 0.30 -19.60
CA LEU A 68 -9.18 0.26 -19.45
C LEU A 68 -8.44 1.43 -20.12
N PHE A 69 -9.14 2.30 -20.85
CA PHE A 69 -8.53 3.36 -21.68
C PHE A 69 -8.83 4.78 -21.21
N ASN A 70 -9.61 4.97 -20.14
CA ASN A 70 -10.04 6.30 -19.68
C ASN A 70 -9.37 6.76 -18.38
N GLU A 71 -8.22 6.21 -18.01
CA GLU A 71 -7.47 6.71 -16.82
C GLU A 71 -7.10 8.19 -17.02
N ALA A 72 -6.63 8.56 -18.22
CA ALA A 72 -6.31 9.94 -18.56
C ALA A 72 -7.54 10.87 -18.58
N GLU A 73 -8.70 10.37 -19.01
CA GLU A 73 -9.95 11.14 -19.02
C GLU A 73 -10.59 11.20 -17.62
N ALA A 74 -10.48 10.14 -16.81
CA ALA A 74 -10.99 10.11 -15.44
C ALA A 74 -10.18 10.98 -14.48
N GLU A 75 -8.89 11.15 -14.75
CA GLU A 75 -7.96 12.02 -14.01
C GLU A 75 -7.85 13.43 -14.64
N GLN A 76 -8.53 13.65 -15.79
CA GLN A 76 -8.53 14.94 -16.45
C GLN A 76 -9.30 15.97 -15.62
N ASP A 77 -8.58 16.89 -15.01
CA ASP A 77 -9.17 18.08 -14.39
C ASP A 77 -9.01 19.27 -15.36
N HIS A 78 -10.08 19.60 -16.07
CA HIS A 78 -10.13 20.78 -16.96
C HIS A 78 -9.89 22.13 -16.24
N LYS A 79 -9.85 22.10 -14.90
CA LYS A 79 -9.51 23.24 -14.03
C LYS A 79 -8.11 23.12 -13.45
N ALA A 80 -7.35 22.06 -13.79
CA ALA A 80 -5.96 21.95 -13.43
C ALA A 80 -5.20 23.08 -14.14
N VAL A 81 -4.71 24.02 -13.34
CA VAL A 81 -3.93 25.16 -13.85
C VAL A 81 -2.47 24.74 -13.88
N GLU A 82 -1.83 24.90 -15.02
CA GLU A 82 -0.38 24.78 -15.18
C GLU A 82 0.35 25.53 -14.05
N PRO A 83 1.47 25.01 -13.53
CA PRO A 83 2.27 25.70 -12.52
C PRO A 83 2.77 27.03 -13.09
N THR A 84 2.23 28.15 -12.61
CA THR A 84 2.61 29.49 -13.07
C THR A 84 3.67 30.11 -12.17
N GLU A 85 4.57 30.86 -12.76
CA GLU A 85 5.50 31.75 -12.04
C GLU A 85 4.72 32.85 -11.31
N ASN A 86 5.15 33.15 -10.09
CA ASN A 86 4.52 33.98 -9.09
C ASN A 86 3.70 35.19 -9.58
N THR A 87 2.40 35.17 -9.31
CA THR A 87 1.60 36.38 -9.09
C THR A 87 0.83 36.25 -7.78
N ILE A 88 1.01 37.22 -6.91
CA ILE A 88 0.40 37.28 -5.58
C ILE A 88 -1.02 37.84 -5.73
N VAL A 89 -2.06 37.09 -5.35
CA VAL A 89 -3.40 37.63 -5.06
C VAL A 89 -3.93 36.95 -3.80
N ILE A 90 -4.37 37.76 -2.85
CA ILE A 90 -4.78 37.46 -1.48
C ILE A 90 -6.30 37.17 -1.41
N PRO A 91 -6.84 36.68 -0.29
CA PRO A 91 -7.25 35.31 0.01
C PRO A 91 -8.77 35.16 0.27
N GLU A 92 -9.28 33.99 0.27
CA GLU A 92 -10.11 33.37 1.30
C GLU A 92 -10.58 32.01 0.82
N HIS A 93 -9.93 31.03 1.29
CA HIS A 93 -10.31 29.65 1.61
C HIS A 93 -9.03 28.79 1.60
N THR A 94 -8.81 28.03 2.64
CA THR A 94 -7.65 27.16 2.87
C THR A 94 -7.50 26.08 1.80
N ARG A 95 -7.05 26.48 0.60
CA ARG A 95 -6.46 25.56 -0.39
C ARG A 95 -4.99 25.37 -0.04
N LYS A 96 -4.51 24.13 -0.07
CA LYS A 96 -3.07 23.85 0.00
C LYS A 96 -2.38 24.76 -1.01
N ALA A 97 -1.37 25.50 -0.56
CA ALA A 97 -0.57 26.38 -1.43
C ALA A 97 -0.06 25.56 -2.64
N LYS A 98 -0.24 26.13 -3.85
CA LYS A 98 0.32 25.53 -5.07
C LYS A 98 1.84 25.52 -4.93
N ARG A 99 2.47 24.37 -5.21
CA ARG A 99 3.92 24.27 -5.25
C ARG A 99 4.43 25.14 -6.40
N THR A 100 5.49 25.91 -6.13
CA THR A 100 6.16 26.71 -7.17
C THR A 100 7.00 25.81 -8.09
N VAL A 101 7.36 26.29 -9.28
CA VAL A 101 8.28 25.57 -10.19
C VAL A 101 9.61 25.29 -9.48
N ASP A 102 10.10 26.22 -8.66
CA ASP A 102 11.32 26.04 -7.87
C ASP A 102 11.21 24.89 -6.87
N GLU A 103 10.07 24.75 -6.19
CA GLU A 103 9.82 23.63 -5.27
C GLU A 103 9.70 22.29 -6.01
N LEU A 104 9.08 22.30 -7.20
CA LEU A 104 8.91 21.09 -8.02
C LEU A 104 10.23 20.59 -8.59
N THR A 105 11.15 21.50 -8.92
CA THR A 105 12.42 21.19 -9.59
C THR A 105 13.65 21.31 -8.67
N ALA A 106 13.44 21.52 -7.37
CA ALA A 106 14.50 21.78 -6.41
C ALA A 106 15.62 20.71 -6.37
N ASN A 107 15.27 19.46 -6.70
CA ASN A 107 16.18 18.31 -6.66
C ASN A 107 16.77 17.96 -8.04
N LEU A 108 16.47 18.74 -9.07
CA LEU A 108 16.97 18.48 -10.43
C LEU A 108 18.20 19.34 -10.74
N PRO A 109 19.17 18.83 -11.53
CA PRO A 109 20.28 19.64 -12.03
C PRO A 109 19.74 20.69 -13.00
N VAL A 110 20.36 21.85 -13.00
CA VAL A 110 19.98 22.98 -13.88
C VAL A 110 21.07 23.15 -14.95
N LYS A 111 20.68 23.01 -16.23
CA LYS A 111 21.54 23.34 -17.36
C LYS A 111 21.14 24.70 -17.90
N GLU A 112 22.05 25.67 -17.83
CA GLU A 112 21.82 27.00 -18.41
C GLU A 112 22.09 26.97 -19.93
N VAL A 113 21.15 27.48 -20.70
CA VAL A 113 21.31 27.72 -22.16
C VAL A 113 21.20 29.20 -22.39
N LEU A 114 22.27 29.82 -22.87
CA LEU A 114 22.30 31.21 -23.22
C LEU A 114 21.80 31.37 -24.68
N ILE A 115 20.78 32.15 -24.87
CA ILE A 115 20.32 32.55 -26.21
C ILE A 115 21.10 33.82 -26.56
N THR A 116 22.10 33.67 -27.39
CA THR A 116 23.02 34.75 -27.81
C THR A 116 22.67 35.23 -29.21
N LEU A 117 23.02 36.46 -29.52
CA LEU A 117 22.98 37.00 -30.88
C LEU A 117 23.97 36.24 -31.77
N SER A 118 23.66 36.08 -33.04
CA SER A 118 24.60 35.60 -34.05
C SER A 118 25.74 36.60 -34.27
N ASP A 119 26.85 36.15 -34.85
CA ASP A 119 28.02 37.01 -35.10
C ASP A 119 27.68 38.25 -35.92
N ASP A 120 26.75 38.13 -36.86
CA ASP A 120 26.28 39.23 -37.68
C ASP A 120 25.42 40.24 -36.91
N GLU A 121 24.64 39.77 -35.95
CA GLU A 121 23.79 40.61 -35.08
C GLU A 121 24.58 41.29 -33.97
N LEU A 122 25.81 40.84 -33.69
CA LEU A 122 26.72 41.46 -32.71
C LEU A 122 27.33 42.77 -33.21
N ILE A 123 27.10 43.15 -34.46
CA ILE A 123 27.60 44.42 -35.03
C ILE A 123 26.56 45.52 -34.88
N CYS A 124 26.94 46.62 -34.22
CA CYS A 124 26.05 47.74 -34.01
C CYS A 124 25.74 48.47 -35.36
N GLY A 125 24.48 48.44 -35.78
CA GLY A 125 24.04 49.06 -37.02
C GLY A 125 24.16 50.60 -37.04
N LYS A 126 24.51 51.25 -35.90
CA LYS A 126 24.67 52.71 -35.79
C LYS A 126 26.13 53.16 -35.92
N CYS A 127 27.08 52.41 -35.36
CA CYS A 127 28.49 52.83 -35.28
C CYS A 127 29.47 51.76 -35.76
N GLY A 128 29.03 50.57 -36.14
CA GLY A 128 29.90 49.46 -36.56
C GLY A 128 30.69 48.78 -35.44
N GLY A 129 30.54 49.23 -34.19
CA GLY A 129 31.19 48.60 -33.04
C GLY A 129 30.53 47.26 -32.66
N LYS A 130 31.24 46.42 -31.87
CA LYS A 130 30.71 45.11 -31.43
C LYS A 130 29.92 45.28 -30.16
N TYR A 131 28.72 44.67 -30.10
CA TYR A 131 27.93 44.57 -28.87
C TYR A 131 28.58 43.62 -27.87
N GLU A 132 28.59 44.00 -26.60
CA GLU A 132 29.02 43.18 -25.46
C GLU A 132 27.83 42.80 -24.61
N MET A 133 27.81 41.57 -24.08
CA MET A 133 26.74 41.08 -23.23
C MET A 133 26.81 41.77 -21.85
N ILE A 134 25.83 42.60 -21.52
CA ILE A 134 25.76 43.38 -20.26
C ILE A 134 24.93 42.68 -19.17
N GLY A 135 24.24 41.58 -19.50
CA GLY A 135 23.44 40.84 -18.54
C GLY A 135 22.66 39.67 -19.16
N LYS A 136 22.14 38.80 -18.30
CA LYS A 136 21.23 37.71 -18.69
C LYS A 136 19.96 37.77 -17.84
N LYS A 137 18.83 37.43 -18.44
CA LYS A 137 17.53 37.32 -17.75
C LYS A 137 16.92 35.96 -18.04
N LEU A 138 16.43 35.29 -16.96
CA LEU A 138 15.67 34.06 -17.14
C LEU A 138 14.37 34.33 -17.93
N VAL A 139 14.19 33.65 -19.05
CA VAL A 139 13.03 33.80 -19.94
C VAL A 139 12.04 32.64 -19.73
N SER A 140 12.53 31.41 -19.62
CA SER A 140 11.69 30.22 -19.41
C SER A 140 12.48 29.11 -18.76
N ARG A 141 11.76 28.20 -18.08
CA ARG A 141 12.28 26.92 -17.60
C ARG A 141 11.54 25.79 -18.31
N ARG A 142 12.27 24.78 -18.74
CA ARG A 142 11.72 23.60 -19.38
C ARG A 142 12.29 22.35 -18.72
N LEU A 143 11.46 21.31 -18.54
CA LEU A 143 11.89 20.02 -18.07
C LEU A 143 12.31 19.18 -19.28
N GLU A 144 13.57 18.77 -19.31
CA GLU A 144 14.11 17.87 -20.35
C GLU A 144 14.27 16.47 -19.78
N VAL A 145 13.97 15.45 -20.58
CA VAL A 145 14.08 14.03 -20.21
C VAL A 145 15.09 13.37 -21.13
N ILE A 146 16.11 12.75 -20.51
CA ILE A 146 17.06 11.89 -21.23
C ILE A 146 16.51 10.46 -21.13
N PRO A 147 16.20 9.78 -22.26
CA PRO A 147 15.80 8.38 -22.25
C PRO A 147 16.89 7.51 -21.62
N ARG A 148 16.49 6.39 -20.99
CA ARG A 148 17.46 5.45 -20.41
C ARG A 148 18.42 4.94 -21.48
N GLN A 149 19.68 4.73 -21.08
CA GLN A 149 20.72 4.20 -21.94
C GLN A 149 21.10 2.78 -21.48
N CYS A 150 21.35 1.89 -22.44
CA CYS A 150 21.79 0.53 -22.21
C CYS A 150 23.12 0.30 -22.91
N TYR A 151 24.06 -0.37 -22.25
CA TYR A 151 25.36 -0.75 -22.81
C TYR A 151 25.78 -2.12 -22.27
N VAL A 152 26.66 -2.77 -23.01
CA VAL A 152 27.25 -4.06 -22.61
C VAL A 152 28.54 -3.81 -21.87
N VAL A 153 28.73 -4.48 -20.73
CA VAL A 153 30.00 -4.50 -20.00
C VAL A 153 30.67 -5.84 -20.21
N GLU A 154 31.85 -5.82 -20.77
CA GLU A 154 32.70 -7.00 -20.97
C GLU A 154 33.77 -7.07 -19.86
N TYR A 155 33.82 -8.19 -19.15
CA TYR A 155 34.79 -8.43 -18.09
C TYR A 155 35.92 -9.32 -18.61
N TYR A 156 37.15 -8.82 -18.58
CA TYR A 156 38.33 -9.55 -18.95
C TYR A 156 39.13 -9.94 -17.70
N SER A 157 39.48 -11.23 -17.58
CA SER A 157 40.42 -11.72 -16.57
C SER A 157 41.83 -11.65 -17.11
N CYS A 158 42.73 -10.98 -16.39
CA CYS A 158 44.12 -10.84 -16.77
C CYS A 158 44.97 -11.89 -16.06
N SER A 159 45.90 -12.53 -16.81
CA SER A 159 46.86 -13.45 -16.26
C SER A 159 48.25 -12.79 -16.24
N TYR A 160 48.96 -12.96 -15.16
CA TYR A 160 50.29 -12.40 -14.93
C TYR A 160 51.30 -13.53 -14.70
N ALA A 161 52.47 -13.47 -15.37
CA ALA A 161 53.56 -14.41 -15.22
C ALA A 161 54.74 -13.77 -14.50
N CYS A 162 55.33 -14.46 -13.55
CA CYS A 162 56.55 -14.01 -12.87
C CYS A 162 57.80 -14.39 -13.68
N LYS A 163 58.37 -13.42 -14.37
CA LYS A 163 59.61 -13.62 -15.17
C LYS A 163 60.82 -14.03 -14.31
N SER A 164 60.92 -13.56 -13.06
CA SER A 164 61.98 -13.95 -12.14
C SER A 164 61.94 -15.42 -11.75
N CYS A 165 60.75 -16.00 -11.59
CA CYS A 165 60.59 -17.44 -11.37
C CYS A 165 60.98 -18.23 -12.62
N GLU A 166 60.53 -17.78 -13.78
CA GLU A 166 60.85 -18.41 -15.07
C GLU A 166 62.35 -18.48 -15.30
N THR A 167 63.11 -17.38 -15.05
CA THR A 167 64.53 -17.31 -15.16
C THR A 167 65.28 -18.21 -14.15
N LYS A 168 64.76 -18.35 -12.92
CA LYS A 168 65.42 -19.13 -11.85
C LYS A 168 65.09 -20.62 -11.86
N THR A 169 63.90 -20.99 -12.28
CA THR A 169 63.38 -22.37 -12.14
C THR A 169 63.02 -23.03 -13.47
N GLY A 170 63.06 -22.27 -14.57
CA GLY A 170 62.55 -22.70 -15.88
C GLY A 170 61.08 -22.74 -16.05
N TYR A 171 60.31 -22.36 -15.00
CA TYR A 171 58.83 -22.33 -15.01
C TYR A 171 58.30 -20.99 -14.49
N ALA A 172 57.42 -20.37 -15.26
CA ALA A 172 56.75 -19.14 -14.84
C ALA A 172 55.65 -19.43 -13.79
N ASN A 173 55.69 -18.72 -12.67
CA ASN A 173 54.55 -18.70 -11.75
C ASN A 173 53.48 -17.79 -12.36
N ILE A 174 52.30 -18.36 -12.68
CA ILE A 174 51.17 -17.66 -13.32
C ILE A 174 50.06 -17.43 -12.29
N VAL A 175 49.61 -16.17 -12.15
CA VAL A 175 48.48 -15.76 -11.34
C VAL A 175 47.43 -15.12 -12.23
N THR A 176 46.18 -15.54 -12.08
CA THR A 176 45.06 -14.99 -12.83
C THR A 176 44.15 -14.23 -11.87
N THR A 177 43.64 -13.07 -12.30
CA THR A 177 42.71 -12.25 -11.48
C THR A 177 41.41 -12.99 -11.22
N VAL A 178 40.90 -12.80 -9.99
CA VAL A 178 39.61 -13.36 -9.58
C VAL A 178 38.47 -12.54 -10.21
N THR A 179 37.52 -13.23 -10.85
CA THR A 179 36.36 -12.57 -11.43
C THR A 179 35.28 -12.30 -10.34
N PRO A 180 34.57 -11.16 -10.43
CA PRO A 180 33.43 -10.89 -9.53
C PRO A 180 32.36 -11.99 -9.61
N PRO A 181 31.62 -12.27 -8.53
CA PRO A 181 30.54 -13.24 -8.55
C PRO A 181 29.46 -12.80 -9.53
N MET A 182 28.98 -13.74 -10.34
CA MET A 182 27.87 -13.50 -11.27
C MET A 182 26.53 -13.77 -10.58
N LEU A 183 25.50 -12.97 -10.88
CA LEU A 183 24.13 -13.25 -10.43
C LEU A 183 23.65 -14.61 -10.95
N MET A 184 23.92 -14.88 -12.23
CA MET A 184 23.58 -16.13 -12.91
C MET A 184 24.68 -16.46 -13.92
N LYS A 185 25.10 -17.73 -13.97
CA LYS A 185 26.09 -18.20 -14.94
C LYS A 185 25.50 -18.13 -16.36
N HIS A 186 26.33 -17.77 -17.32
CA HIS A 186 25.98 -17.71 -18.76
C HIS A 186 24.73 -16.81 -19.05
N SER A 187 24.59 -15.69 -18.36
CA SER A 187 23.48 -14.77 -18.50
C SER A 187 23.96 -13.33 -18.67
N LEU A 188 23.20 -12.55 -19.44
CA LEU A 188 23.37 -11.08 -19.54
C LEU A 188 22.81 -10.33 -18.31
N ALA A 189 22.26 -11.05 -17.33
CA ALA A 189 21.64 -10.47 -16.15
C ALA A 189 22.69 -9.79 -15.26
N SER A 190 22.76 -8.47 -15.32
CA SER A 190 23.47 -7.65 -14.36
C SER A 190 22.56 -7.25 -13.19
N ALA A 191 23.16 -6.83 -12.07
CA ALA A 191 22.39 -6.29 -10.94
C ALA A 191 21.49 -5.13 -11.34
N SER A 192 21.96 -4.22 -12.19
CA SER A 192 21.19 -3.07 -12.67
C SER A 192 20.04 -3.48 -13.58
N THR A 193 20.26 -4.43 -14.51
CA THR A 193 19.21 -4.89 -15.42
C THR A 193 18.10 -5.63 -14.68
N VAL A 194 18.43 -6.54 -13.75
CA VAL A 194 17.44 -7.27 -12.97
C VAL A 194 16.69 -6.32 -12.02
N ALA A 195 17.39 -5.39 -11.35
CA ALA A 195 16.74 -4.37 -10.51
C ALA A 195 15.76 -3.51 -11.33
N ASN A 196 16.13 -3.12 -12.57
CA ASN A 196 15.23 -2.38 -13.46
C ASN A 196 13.98 -3.19 -13.82
N VAL A 197 14.14 -4.47 -14.22
CA VAL A 197 12.99 -5.35 -14.52
C VAL A 197 12.07 -5.51 -13.30
N MET A 198 12.66 -5.70 -12.10
CA MET A 198 11.89 -5.82 -10.85
C MET A 198 11.16 -4.51 -10.52
N THR A 199 11.84 -3.37 -10.59
CA THR A 199 11.25 -2.05 -10.29
C THR A 199 10.08 -1.76 -11.21
N GLN A 200 10.27 -1.90 -12.51
CA GLN A 200 9.19 -1.69 -13.49
C GLN A 200 7.98 -2.60 -13.23
N LYS A 201 8.21 -3.86 -12.83
CA LYS A 201 7.09 -4.78 -12.57
C LYS A 201 6.40 -4.52 -11.24
N TYR A 202 7.16 -4.34 -10.17
CA TYR A 202 6.63 -4.38 -8.80
C TYR A 202 6.39 -2.99 -8.20
N VAL A 203 7.02 -1.94 -8.76
CA VAL A 203 6.80 -0.55 -8.35
C VAL A 203 5.91 0.18 -9.35
N ASP A 204 6.28 0.12 -10.65
CA ASP A 204 5.60 0.87 -11.71
C ASP A 204 4.39 0.11 -12.30
N GLY A 205 4.16 -1.15 -11.86
CA GLY A 205 3.04 -1.97 -12.31
C GLY A 205 3.13 -2.44 -13.77
N LEU A 206 4.32 -2.38 -14.40
CA LEU A 206 4.53 -2.70 -15.82
C LEU A 206 4.74 -4.20 -16.05
N PRO A 207 3.80 -4.93 -16.68
CA PRO A 207 3.93 -6.36 -16.94
C PRO A 207 5.15 -6.69 -17.81
N LEU A 208 5.74 -7.88 -17.62
CA LEU A 208 6.90 -8.32 -18.41
C LEU A 208 6.64 -8.33 -19.93
N ALA A 209 5.40 -8.60 -20.37
CA ALA A 209 5.04 -8.53 -21.77
C ALA A 209 5.13 -7.11 -22.36
N ARG A 210 4.85 -6.07 -21.56
CA ARG A 210 5.06 -4.67 -21.98
C ARG A 210 6.53 -4.29 -21.92
N GLN A 211 7.27 -4.75 -20.91
CA GLN A 211 8.71 -4.55 -20.84
C GLN A 211 9.45 -5.16 -22.03
N GLU A 212 9.06 -6.37 -22.48
CA GLU A 212 9.58 -7.01 -23.70
C GLU A 212 9.48 -6.09 -24.91
N LYS A 213 8.34 -5.42 -25.10
CA LYS A 213 8.13 -4.45 -26.18
C LYS A 213 8.96 -3.17 -26.02
N ILE A 214 9.25 -2.76 -24.80
CA ILE A 214 10.14 -1.62 -24.53
C ILE A 214 11.58 -1.98 -24.91
N TRP A 215 12.08 -3.14 -24.48
CA TRP A 215 13.40 -3.63 -24.82
C TRP A 215 13.58 -3.80 -26.35
N GLU A 216 12.55 -4.30 -27.03
CA GLU A 216 12.57 -4.44 -28.50
C GLU A 216 12.72 -3.08 -29.21
N ARG A 217 12.04 -2.01 -28.75
CA ARG A 217 12.19 -0.66 -29.28
C ARG A 217 13.58 -0.05 -29.04
N GLU A 218 14.26 -0.49 -27.99
CA GLU A 218 15.63 -0.11 -27.67
C GLU A 218 16.68 -0.98 -28.39
N GLY A 219 16.25 -1.85 -29.30
CA GLY A 219 17.13 -2.72 -30.09
C GLY A 219 17.58 -3.99 -29.35
N ILE A 220 17.01 -4.29 -28.18
CA ILE A 220 17.41 -5.42 -27.34
C ILE A 220 16.33 -6.50 -27.37
N ARG A 221 16.65 -7.70 -27.86
CA ARG A 221 15.74 -8.84 -27.87
C ARG A 221 15.77 -9.59 -26.53
N LEU A 222 15.03 -9.10 -25.56
CA LEU A 222 14.92 -9.69 -24.22
C LEU A 222 13.50 -10.21 -23.99
N SER A 223 13.34 -11.53 -24.02
CA SER A 223 12.01 -12.16 -23.89
C SER A 223 11.45 -12.05 -22.46
N ARG A 224 10.12 -12.00 -22.34
CA ARG A 224 9.43 -12.06 -21.05
C ARG A 224 9.78 -13.31 -20.25
N ALA A 225 10.03 -14.45 -20.92
CA ALA A 225 10.44 -15.69 -20.27
C ALA A 225 11.84 -15.54 -19.62
N THR A 226 12.78 -14.92 -20.32
CA THR A 226 14.12 -14.62 -19.79
C THR A 226 14.03 -13.69 -18.56
N MET A 227 13.29 -12.60 -18.66
CA MET A 227 13.07 -11.67 -17.55
C MET A 227 12.41 -12.36 -16.36
N SER A 228 11.39 -13.22 -16.60
CA SER A 228 10.76 -14.00 -15.55
C SER A 228 11.74 -14.92 -14.83
N ASN A 229 12.57 -15.63 -15.58
CA ASN A 229 13.61 -16.50 -15.03
C ASN A 229 14.61 -15.71 -14.18
N TRP A 230 15.04 -14.53 -14.62
CA TRP A 230 15.92 -13.66 -13.86
C TRP A 230 15.30 -13.25 -12.53
N VAL A 231 14.05 -12.79 -12.56
CA VAL A 231 13.30 -12.39 -11.35
C VAL A 231 13.20 -13.56 -10.37
N ILE A 232 12.74 -14.73 -10.85
CA ILE A 232 12.55 -15.90 -10.00
C ILE A 232 13.87 -16.38 -9.41
N GLN A 233 14.91 -16.49 -10.23
CA GLN A 233 16.21 -16.99 -9.77
C GLN A 233 16.87 -16.05 -8.78
N CYS A 234 16.86 -14.73 -9.04
CA CYS A 234 17.42 -13.74 -8.12
C CYS A 234 16.62 -13.67 -6.80
N ALA A 235 15.28 -13.70 -6.87
CA ALA A 235 14.45 -13.73 -5.68
C ALA A 235 14.76 -14.96 -4.81
N GLN A 236 14.77 -16.15 -5.40
CA GLN A 236 14.95 -17.40 -4.66
C GLN A 236 16.39 -17.60 -4.15
N THR A 237 17.40 -17.12 -4.89
CA THR A 237 18.80 -17.38 -4.54
C THR A 237 19.39 -16.28 -3.67
N TRP A 238 19.17 -15.02 -4.02
CA TRP A 238 19.88 -13.89 -3.40
C TRP A 238 19.00 -13.12 -2.41
N LEU A 239 17.72 -12.86 -2.75
CA LEU A 239 16.84 -12.05 -1.90
C LEU A 239 16.15 -12.86 -0.79
N LYS A 240 15.92 -14.15 -0.98
CA LYS A 240 15.23 -15.01 -0.01
C LYS A 240 15.90 -15.08 1.38
N PRO A 241 17.22 -15.10 1.55
CA PRO A 241 17.85 -15.03 2.87
C PRO A 241 17.50 -13.74 3.63
N LEU A 242 17.56 -12.58 2.95
CA LEU A 242 17.19 -11.28 3.51
C LEU A 242 15.69 -11.24 3.86
N TYR A 243 14.84 -11.73 2.98
CA TYR A 243 13.39 -11.87 3.21
C TYR A 243 13.10 -12.69 4.47
N ARG A 244 13.79 -13.84 4.67
CA ARG A 244 13.65 -14.64 5.90
C ARG A 244 14.12 -13.90 7.15
N ARG A 245 15.18 -13.10 7.04
CA ARG A 245 15.67 -12.28 8.15
C ARG A 245 14.69 -11.16 8.50
N MET A 246 14.04 -10.55 7.47
CA MET A 246 12.96 -9.57 7.68
C MET A 246 11.78 -10.16 8.46
N LYS A 247 11.39 -11.43 8.19
CA LYS A 247 10.35 -12.12 8.97
C LYS A 247 10.71 -12.17 10.45
N LYS A 248 11.95 -12.53 10.79
CA LYS A 248 12.39 -12.56 12.19
C LYS A 248 12.28 -11.20 12.85
N ALA A 249 12.73 -10.13 12.16
CA ALA A 249 12.61 -8.78 12.67
C ALA A 249 11.14 -8.32 12.84
N LEU A 250 10.23 -8.76 11.97
CA LEU A 250 8.80 -8.48 12.10
C LEU A 250 8.19 -9.17 13.32
N LEU A 251 8.55 -10.42 13.60
CA LEU A 251 8.05 -11.16 14.75
C LEU A 251 8.59 -10.64 16.11
N GLU A 252 9.60 -9.78 16.09
CA GLU A 252 10.13 -9.08 17.27
C GLU A 252 9.35 -7.77 17.60
N CYS A 253 8.44 -7.35 16.72
CA CYS A 253 7.65 -6.12 16.92
C CYS A 253 6.52 -6.34 17.94
N SER A 254 6.04 -5.26 18.57
CA SER A 254 4.90 -5.30 19.50
C SER A 254 3.55 -5.40 18.80
N VAL A 255 3.43 -4.88 17.58
CA VAL A 255 2.17 -4.84 16.81
C VAL A 255 2.41 -5.32 15.38
N ILE A 256 1.57 -6.25 14.93
CA ILE A 256 1.51 -6.70 13.54
C ILE A 256 0.09 -6.51 13.03
N HIS A 257 -0.04 -5.92 11.86
CA HIS A 257 -1.26 -5.84 11.08
C HIS A 257 -1.25 -6.94 10.02
N ALA A 258 -2.35 -7.64 9.82
CA ALA A 258 -2.44 -8.69 8.80
C ALA A 258 -3.69 -8.54 7.93
N ASP A 259 -3.54 -8.86 6.65
CA ASP A 259 -4.62 -8.87 5.66
C ASP A 259 -4.27 -9.87 4.55
N GLU A 260 -5.22 -10.26 3.72
CA GLU A 260 -4.98 -11.14 2.58
C GLU A 260 -5.82 -10.76 1.36
N THR A 261 -5.29 -11.04 0.18
CA THR A 261 -5.99 -10.84 -1.10
C THR A 261 -5.88 -12.04 -2.00
N VAL A 262 -6.81 -12.18 -2.94
CA VAL A 262 -6.80 -13.24 -3.94
C VAL A 262 -5.60 -13.09 -4.86
N VAL A 263 -4.95 -14.22 -5.18
CA VAL A 263 -4.04 -14.36 -6.30
C VAL A 263 -4.36 -15.64 -7.07
N GLN A 264 -4.40 -15.59 -8.39
CA GLN A 264 -4.57 -16.75 -9.23
C GLN A 264 -3.20 -17.33 -9.60
N VAL A 265 -3.04 -18.65 -9.45
CA VAL A 265 -1.85 -19.38 -9.86
C VAL A 265 -2.29 -20.51 -10.79
N LEU A 266 -1.78 -20.49 -12.04
CA LEU A 266 -2.31 -21.36 -13.10
C LEU A 266 -1.87 -22.83 -12.96
N LYS A 267 -0.61 -23.05 -12.59
CA LYS A 267 0.02 -24.38 -12.50
C LYS A 267 0.33 -24.72 -11.04
N GLU A 268 -0.73 -24.88 -10.25
CA GLU A 268 -0.62 -25.29 -8.85
C GLU A 268 -1.05 -26.75 -8.72
N ASP A 269 -0.19 -27.61 -8.20
CA ASP A 269 -0.44 -29.06 -8.12
C ASP A 269 -1.73 -29.36 -7.37
N GLY A 270 -2.55 -30.20 -7.96
CA GLY A 270 -3.83 -30.64 -7.38
C GLY A 270 -4.96 -29.60 -7.43
N LYS A 271 -4.78 -28.47 -8.15
CA LYS A 271 -5.78 -27.41 -8.27
C LYS A 271 -6.11 -27.05 -9.72
N ALA A 272 -7.37 -26.67 -9.95
CA ALA A 272 -7.75 -26.07 -11.21
C ALA A 272 -7.14 -24.66 -11.36
N ALA A 273 -6.80 -24.27 -12.59
CA ALA A 273 -6.22 -22.97 -12.90
C ALA A 273 -7.08 -21.75 -12.47
N VAL A 274 -8.39 -21.96 -12.28
CA VAL A 274 -9.34 -20.94 -11.79
C VAL A 274 -9.41 -20.85 -10.26
N SER A 275 -8.69 -21.71 -9.53
CA SER A 275 -8.70 -21.72 -8.07
C SER A 275 -8.07 -20.45 -7.51
N GLU A 276 -8.63 -19.96 -6.40
CA GLU A 276 -8.15 -18.79 -5.71
C GLU A 276 -7.11 -19.18 -4.66
N SER A 277 -5.87 -18.80 -4.88
CA SER A 277 -4.82 -18.78 -3.87
C SER A 277 -4.77 -17.42 -3.18
N ARG A 278 -3.93 -17.22 -2.20
CA ARG A 278 -3.88 -15.97 -1.39
C ARG A 278 -2.48 -15.39 -1.33
N MET A 279 -2.43 -14.07 -1.41
CA MET A 279 -1.28 -13.29 -1.00
C MET A 279 -1.62 -12.67 0.36
N TRP A 280 -0.93 -13.08 1.39
CA TRP A 280 -1.01 -12.54 2.73
C TRP A 280 -0.04 -11.38 2.86
N VAL A 281 -0.39 -10.36 3.65
CA VAL A 281 0.50 -9.29 4.06
C VAL A 281 0.53 -9.20 5.58
N TYR A 282 1.73 -9.06 6.12
CA TYR A 282 1.99 -8.78 7.52
C TYR A 282 2.82 -7.50 7.60
N ALA A 283 2.34 -6.52 8.34
CA ALA A 283 2.99 -5.21 8.41
C ALA A 283 3.00 -4.71 9.85
N ASN A 284 4.10 -4.09 10.28
CA ASN A 284 4.10 -3.33 11.51
C ASN A 284 3.78 -1.86 11.23
N ASN A 285 3.39 -1.13 12.27
CA ASN A 285 3.21 0.31 12.17
C ASN A 285 4.56 1.03 12.17
N ASP A 286 4.56 2.32 11.75
CA ASP A 286 5.81 3.11 11.62
C ASP A 286 6.38 3.53 12.99
N ARG A 287 5.66 3.29 14.10
CA ARG A 287 6.11 3.63 15.47
C ARG A 287 7.32 2.83 15.92
N SER A 288 7.54 1.64 15.33
CA SER A 288 8.69 0.78 15.65
C SER A 288 10.03 1.36 15.17
N GLY A 289 10.04 2.41 14.34
CA GLY A 289 11.24 2.92 13.69
C GLY A 289 11.86 1.98 12.63
N LYS A 290 11.24 0.80 12.41
CA LYS A 290 11.66 -0.21 11.45
C LYS A 290 10.42 -0.69 10.67
N PRO A 291 9.83 0.13 9.81
CA PRO A 291 8.64 -0.26 9.07
C PRO A 291 8.92 -1.43 8.14
N ILE A 292 8.12 -2.48 8.27
CA ILE A 292 8.23 -3.73 7.50
C ILE A 292 6.88 -3.99 6.81
N ARG A 293 6.93 -4.40 5.54
CA ARG A 293 5.80 -4.86 4.74
C ARG A 293 6.16 -6.22 4.19
N TYR A 294 5.61 -7.27 4.77
CA TYR A 294 5.98 -8.64 4.45
C TYR A 294 4.83 -9.35 3.74
N PHE A 295 5.09 -9.84 2.53
CA PHE A 295 4.13 -10.58 1.72
C PHE A 295 4.45 -12.07 1.78
N GLU A 296 3.42 -12.92 1.84
CA GLU A 296 3.57 -14.37 1.83
C GLU A 296 2.52 -14.97 0.89
N TYR A 297 2.97 -15.77 -0.07
CA TYR A 297 2.07 -16.55 -0.91
C TYR A 297 1.62 -17.82 -0.18
N GLN A 298 0.33 -18.11 -0.25
CA GLN A 298 -0.26 -19.34 0.29
C GLN A 298 -1.33 -19.90 -0.68
N PRO A 299 -1.45 -21.24 -0.75
CA PRO A 299 -2.33 -21.87 -1.72
C PRO A 299 -3.82 -21.65 -1.44
N ASP A 300 -4.21 -21.30 -0.23
CA ASP A 300 -5.61 -21.10 0.17
C ASP A 300 -5.75 -20.04 1.26
N ARG A 301 -6.99 -19.81 1.71
CA ARG A 301 -7.33 -18.86 2.78
C ARG A 301 -7.32 -19.49 4.18
N SER A 302 -6.73 -20.66 4.39
CA SER A 302 -6.76 -21.30 5.69
C SER A 302 -6.04 -20.47 6.76
N GLY A 303 -6.68 -20.29 7.92
CA GLY A 303 -6.06 -19.63 9.09
C GLY A 303 -4.81 -20.35 9.63
N LYS A 304 -4.59 -21.61 9.25
CA LYS A 304 -3.37 -22.37 9.56
C LYS A 304 -2.11 -21.67 9.02
N HIS A 305 -2.23 -20.95 7.89
CA HIS A 305 -1.10 -20.21 7.32
C HIS A 305 -0.70 -19.05 8.21
N ALA A 306 -1.67 -18.24 8.66
CA ALA A 306 -1.41 -17.16 9.62
C ALA A 306 -0.86 -17.69 10.94
N ALA A 307 -1.40 -18.80 11.48
CA ALA A 307 -0.89 -19.45 12.70
C ALA A 307 0.55 -19.93 12.52
N ALA A 308 0.88 -20.55 11.39
CA ALA A 308 2.25 -21.00 11.09
C ALA A 308 3.22 -19.83 10.87
N PHE A 309 2.76 -18.75 10.22
CA PHE A 309 3.58 -17.56 10.00
C PHE A 309 3.91 -16.86 11.32
N LEU A 310 2.90 -16.63 12.15
CA LEU A 310 2.99 -15.88 13.42
C LEU A 310 3.45 -16.73 14.61
N LYS A 311 3.86 -17.97 14.37
CA LYS A 311 4.36 -18.83 15.45
C LYS A 311 5.53 -18.18 16.20
N GLY A 312 5.36 -17.99 17.50
CA GLY A 312 6.34 -17.33 18.38
C GLY A 312 6.16 -15.82 18.51
N PHE A 313 5.20 -15.23 17.82
CA PHE A 313 4.78 -13.85 18.04
C PHE A 313 3.80 -13.80 19.22
N SER A 314 3.98 -12.85 20.14
CA SER A 314 3.15 -12.70 21.36
C SER A 314 2.60 -11.29 21.55
N GLY A 315 2.73 -10.42 20.54
CA GLY A 315 2.23 -9.04 20.56
C GLY A 315 0.77 -8.89 20.14
N CYS A 316 0.39 -7.67 19.80
CA CYS A 316 -0.94 -7.34 19.30
C CYS A 316 -1.05 -7.63 17.80
N LEU A 317 -2.08 -8.39 17.41
CA LEU A 317 -2.39 -8.71 16.02
C LEU A 317 -3.66 -7.97 15.60
N VAL A 318 -3.53 -6.97 14.73
CA VAL A 318 -4.63 -6.17 14.18
C VAL A 318 -5.11 -6.79 12.87
N THR A 319 -6.39 -7.16 12.81
CA THR A 319 -6.98 -7.81 11.62
C THR A 319 -8.41 -7.34 11.38
N ASP A 320 -8.96 -7.75 10.24
CA ASP A 320 -10.40 -7.73 10.02
C ASP A 320 -11.15 -8.79 10.85
N GLY A 321 -12.43 -9.00 10.55
CA GLY A 321 -13.29 -9.99 11.23
C GLY A 321 -13.11 -11.44 10.75
N TYR A 322 -12.12 -11.77 9.93
CA TYR A 322 -11.93 -13.13 9.43
C TYR A 322 -11.60 -14.11 10.55
N ALA A 323 -12.42 -15.17 10.66
CA ALA A 323 -12.32 -16.17 11.75
C ALA A 323 -11.01 -16.99 11.72
N GLY A 324 -10.34 -17.08 10.57
CA GLY A 324 -9.07 -17.80 10.43
C GLY A 324 -7.96 -17.29 11.35
N TYR A 325 -7.97 -16.00 11.70
CA TYR A 325 -7.02 -15.42 12.65
C TYR A 325 -7.22 -15.89 14.11
N ASN A 326 -8.36 -16.51 14.42
CA ASN A 326 -8.58 -17.11 15.77
C ASN A 326 -7.69 -18.34 16.02
N LEU A 327 -7.07 -18.90 14.99
CA LEU A 327 -6.13 -20.02 15.10
C LEU A 327 -4.71 -19.57 15.48
N VAL A 328 -4.45 -18.27 15.60
CA VAL A 328 -3.15 -17.74 16.02
C VAL A 328 -3.09 -17.70 17.54
N ASP A 329 -2.32 -18.58 18.11
CA ASP A 329 -2.16 -18.69 19.57
C ASP A 329 -1.17 -17.66 20.12
N GLY A 330 -1.35 -17.27 21.38
CA GLY A 330 -0.41 -16.43 22.13
C GLY A 330 -0.42 -14.94 21.76
N VAL A 331 -1.35 -14.50 20.91
CA VAL A 331 -1.48 -13.09 20.47
C VAL A 331 -2.68 -12.39 21.10
N ILE A 332 -2.57 -11.09 21.26
CA ILE A 332 -3.69 -10.21 21.61
C ILE A 332 -4.33 -9.75 20.29
N ARG A 333 -5.45 -10.37 19.93
CA ARG A 333 -6.15 -9.99 18.71
C ARG A 333 -6.90 -8.67 18.88
N CYS A 334 -6.68 -7.73 17.96
CA CYS A 334 -7.34 -6.43 17.91
C CYS A 334 -8.18 -6.31 16.62
N GLY A 335 -9.42 -5.88 16.77
CA GLY A 335 -10.35 -5.73 15.65
C GLY A 335 -10.20 -4.39 14.92
N CYS A 336 -10.76 -4.30 13.72
CA CYS A 336 -10.69 -3.12 12.86
C CYS A 336 -11.97 -2.29 12.92
N TRP A 337 -11.92 -1.09 13.53
CA TRP A 337 -13.04 -0.15 13.55
C TRP A 337 -13.37 0.45 12.17
N SER A 338 -12.46 0.45 11.22
CA SER A 338 -12.77 0.85 9.84
C SER A 338 -13.76 -0.13 9.18
N HIS A 339 -13.62 -1.44 9.44
CA HIS A 339 -14.60 -2.44 8.99
C HIS A 339 -15.95 -2.25 9.67
N MET A 340 -15.98 -2.05 10.98
CA MET A 340 -17.23 -1.74 11.70
C MET A 340 -17.93 -0.51 11.12
N ARG A 341 -17.17 0.57 10.89
CA ARG A 341 -17.69 1.80 10.29
C ARG A 341 -18.23 1.57 8.87
N ARG A 342 -17.59 0.66 8.08
CA ARG A 342 -18.07 0.28 6.74
C ARG A 342 -19.41 -0.43 6.81
N TYR A 343 -19.60 -1.38 7.73
CA TYR A 343 -20.87 -2.05 7.94
C TYR A 343 -22.02 -1.05 8.24
N TRP A 344 -21.78 -0.09 9.14
CA TRP A 344 -22.77 0.96 9.41
C TRP A 344 -23.05 1.83 8.18
N ARG A 345 -22.02 2.20 7.44
CA ARG A 345 -22.18 2.98 6.21
C ARG A 345 -22.98 2.22 5.15
N GLU A 346 -22.75 0.93 5.00
CA GLU A 346 -23.49 0.09 4.05
C GLU A 346 -24.94 -0.14 4.45
N ALA A 347 -25.21 -0.17 5.74
CA ALA A 347 -26.57 -0.26 6.29
C ALA A 347 -27.34 1.07 6.20
N MET A 348 -26.65 2.19 6.05
CA MET A 348 -27.25 3.53 6.04
C MET A 348 -27.86 3.85 4.67
N PRO A 349 -29.16 4.22 4.60
CA PRO A 349 -29.78 4.74 3.38
C PRO A 349 -29.12 6.02 2.88
N LYS A 350 -29.22 6.29 1.58
CA LYS A 350 -28.69 7.53 1.00
C LYS A 350 -29.48 8.74 1.54
N GLY A 351 -28.77 9.72 2.11
CA GLY A 351 -29.39 10.91 2.70
C GLY A 351 -29.97 10.70 4.11
N ALA A 352 -29.75 9.53 4.74
CA ALA A 352 -30.22 9.26 6.08
C ALA A 352 -29.52 10.14 7.13
N THR A 353 -30.29 10.55 8.12
CA THR A 353 -29.86 11.27 9.34
C THR A 353 -30.03 10.37 10.56
N LYS A 354 -29.61 10.83 11.74
CA LYS A 354 -29.79 10.09 13.00
C LYS A 354 -31.26 9.92 13.35
N GLU A 355 -32.12 10.86 12.96
CA GLU A 355 -33.57 10.82 13.20
C GLU A 355 -34.24 9.76 12.31
N THR A 356 -33.68 9.48 11.13
CA THR A 356 -34.29 8.61 10.13
C THR A 356 -33.67 7.23 10.05
N SER A 357 -32.49 7.01 10.65
CA SER A 357 -31.79 5.72 10.54
C SER A 357 -30.95 5.38 11.76
N LYS A 358 -31.16 4.19 12.30
CA LYS A 358 -30.32 3.61 13.37
C LYS A 358 -28.88 3.39 12.91
N ALA A 359 -28.66 3.06 11.63
CA ALA A 359 -27.32 2.91 11.08
C ALA A 359 -26.52 4.22 11.10
N ALA A 360 -27.18 5.39 10.98
CA ALA A 360 -26.51 6.68 11.09
C ALA A 360 -25.99 6.95 12.51
N TRP A 361 -26.63 6.44 13.55
CA TRP A 361 -26.13 6.48 14.93
C TRP A 361 -24.84 5.65 15.07
N GLY A 362 -24.84 4.39 14.59
CA GLY A 362 -23.66 3.53 14.62
C GLY A 362 -22.48 4.12 13.86
N TYR A 363 -22.76 4.75 12.71
CA TYR A 363 -21.76 5.47 11.93
C TYR A 363 -21.18 6.68 12.67
N ASP A 364 -22.03 7.44 13.38
CA ASP A 364 -21.62 8.59 14.20
C ASP A 364 -20.73 8.18 15.38
N TYR A 365 -21.07 7.10 16.09
CA TYR A 365 -20.22 6.55 17.15
C TYR A 365 -18.83 6.23 16.63
N CYS A 366 -18.74 5.56 15.49
CA CYS A 366 -17.43 5.30 14.85
C CYS A 366 -16.69 6.60 14.50
N ASN A 367 -17.37 7.61 13.95
CA ASN A 367 -16.74 8.88 13.62
C ASN A 367 -16.19 9.61 14.84
N LYS A 368 -16.94 9.61 15.96
CA LYS A 368 -16.48 10.17 17.24
C LYS A 368 -15.23 9.44 17.74
N LEU A 369 -15.22 8.11 17.68
CA LEU A 369 -14.06 7.31 18.06
C LEU A 369 -12.83 7.66 17.20
N PHE A 370 -12.98 7.75 15.88
CA PHE A 370 -11.88 8.18 15.00
C PHE A 370 -11.40 9.61 15.25
N ALA A 371 -12.31 10.50 15.65
CA ALA A 371 -11.96 11.88 16.05
C ALA A 371 -11.10 11.91 17.32
N LEU A 372 -11.44 11.10 18.33
CA LEU A 372 -10.63 10.93 19.54
C LEU A 372 -9.26 10.36 19.20
N GLU A 373 -9.17 9.30 18.39
CA GLU A 373 -7.91 8.72 17.98
C GLU A 373 -7.01 9.68 17.19
N LYS A 374 -7.59 10.56 16.38
CA LYS A 374 -6.87 11.64 15.73
C LYS A 374 -6.27 12.63 16.74
N LYS A 375 -7.03 12.96 17.80
CA LYS A 375 -6.54 13.79 18.92
C LYS A 375 -5.36 13.12 19.63
N PHE A 376 -5.43 11.79 19.82
CA PHE A 376 -4.41 11.01 20.52
C PHE A 376 -3.19 10.63 19.66
N SER A 377 -3.21 10.88 18.37
CA SER A 377 -2.22 10.36 17.40
C SER A 377 -0.76 10.73 17.69
N LYS A 378 -0.53 11.89 18.33
CA LYS A 378 0.83 12.37 18.69
C LYS A 378 1.25 12.01 20.12
N MET A 379 0.42 11.35 20.90
CA MET A 379 0.70 10.95 22.26
C MET A 379 1.62 9.72 22.28
N SER A 380 2.42 9.58 23.32
CA SER A 380 3.13 8.32 23.58
C SER A 380 2.14 7.19 23.89
N ASP A 381 2.57 5.96 23.70
CA ASP A 381 1.69 4.79 23.86
C ASP A 381 1.08 4.71 25.28
N VAL A 382 1.83 5.05 26.32
CA VAL A 382 1.34 5.09 27.71
C VAL A 382 0.26 6.17 27.90
N ILE A 383 0.52 7.38 27.43
CA ILE A 383 -0.44 8.50 27.53
C ILE A 383 -1.68 8.21 26.69
N ARG A 384 -1.51 7.61 25.50
CA ARG A 384 -2.59 7.23 24.61
C ARG A 384 -3.51 6.19 25.24
N LYS A 385 -2.95 5.17 25.93
CA LYS A 385 -3.74 4.20 26.70
C LYS A 385 -4.61 4.90 27.74
N THR A 386 -4.03 5.76 28.56
CA THR A 386 -4.77 6.50 29.59
C THR A 386 -5.86 7.39 28.97
N ALA A 387 -5.55 8.11 27.89
CA ALA A 387 -6.53 8.95 27.20
C ALA A 387 -7.70 8.13 26.60
N ARG A 388 -7.43 6.93 26.11
CA ARG A 388 -8.47 6.00 25.64
C ARG A 388 -9.40 5.55 26.75
N GLN A 389 -8.84 5.20 27.91
CA GLN A 389 -9.62 4.78 29.09
C GLN A 389 -10.50 5.93 29.61
N VAL A 390 -10.01 7.16 29.57
CA VAL A 390 -10.77 8.33 30.07
C VAL A 390 -11.83 8.82 29.06
N GLU A 391 -11.50 8.88 27.78
CA GLU A 391 -12.37 9.54 26.79
C GLU A 391 -13.04 8.55 25.81
N ALA A 392 -12.39 7.46 25.41
CA ALA A 392 -12.95 6.52 24.45
C ALA A 392 -13.77 5.40 25.10
N GLU A 393 -13.38 4.92 26.27
CA GLU A 393 -14.10 3.85 26.97
C GLU A 393 -15.55 4.25 27.30
N PRO A 394 -15.88 5.43 27.88
CA PRO A 394 -17.26 5.84 28.10
C PRO A 394 -18.09 5.98 26.81
N LEU A 395 -17.45 6.42 25.71
CA LEU A 395 -18.08 6.47 24.39
C LEU A 395 -18.44 5.05 23.91
N LEU A 396 -17.56 4.08 24.13
CA LEU A 396 -17.79 2.68 23.75
C LEU A 396 -18.81 2.00 24.63
N GLU A 397 -18.85 2.29 25.94
CA GLU A 397 -19.89 1.79 26.83
C GLU A 397 -21.27 2.25 26.35
N ALA A 398 -21.42 3.54 26.03
CA ALA A 398 -22.65 4.09 25.45
C ALA A 398 -23.00 3.43 24.10
N TYR A 399 -22.00 3.17 23.25
CA TYR A 399 -22.18 2.47 21.99
C TYR A 399 -22.66 1.03 22.18
N TRP A 400 -22.05 0.27 23.08
CA TRP A 400 -22.43 -1.12 23.35
C TRP A 400 -23.80 -1.21 24.01
N TRP A 401 -24.11 -0.31 24.94
CA TRP A 401 -25.45 -0.23 25.52
C TRP A 401 -26.52 0.07 24.47
N TRP A 402 -26.26 1.08 23.62
CA TRP A 402 -27.16 1.40 22.51
C TRP A 402 -27.32 0.22 21.54
N LEU A 403 -26.27 -0.50 21.22
CA LEU A 403 -26.29 -1.65 20.31
C LEU A 403 -27.25 -2.76 20.82
N GLU A 404 -27.30 -2.98 22.13
CA GLU A 404 -28.19 -3.99 22.72
C GLU A 404 -29.68 -3.59 22.62
N THR A 405 -30.00 -2.32 22.42
CA THR A 405 -31.38 -1.86 22.20
C THR A 405 -31.86 -2.09 20.76
N LEU A 406 -30.97 -2.54 19.86
CA LEU A 406 -31.33 -2.72 18.46
C LEU A 406 -31.93 -4.11 18.21
N ASP A 407 -33.07 -4.11 17.53
CA ASP A 407 -33.72 -5.32 17.01
C ASP A 407 -33.90 -5.17 15.47
N PRO A 408 -32.82 -5.47 14.69
CA PRO A 408 -32.89 -5.33 13.24
C PRO A 408 -33.59 -6.50 12.58
N ALA A 409 -34.29 -6.24 11.47
CA ALA A 409 -34.92 -7.28 10.66
C ALA A 409 -33.89 -8.31 10.16
N PRO A 410 -34.17 -9.61 10.27
CA PRO A 410 -33.27 -10.66 9.79
C PRO A 410 -32.92 -10.49 8.30
N GLY A 411 -31.63 -10.68 7.94
CA GLY A 411 -31.14 -10.56 6.56
C GLY A 411 -30.97 -9.10 6.07
N SER A 412 -31.23 -8.10 6.92
CA SER A 412 -30.96 -6.71 6.59
C SER A 412 -29.48 -6.34 6.77
N LYS A 413 -29.03 -5.28 6.07
CA LYS A 413 -27.68 -4.73 6.28
C LYS A 413 -27.46 -4.21 7.70
N LEU A 414 -28.53 -3.77 8.36
CA LEU A 414 -28.48 -3.38 9.76
C LEU A 414 -28.24 -4.60 10.65
N ALA A 415 -28.88 -5.74 10.36
CA ALA A 415 -28.63 -7.00 11.06
C ALA A 415 -27.17 -7.49 10.86
N ASP A 416 -26.64 -7.37 9.65
CA ASP A 416 -25.23 -7.67 9.36
C ASP A 416 -24.29 -6.83 10.22
N ALA A 417 -24.55 -5.51 10.34
CA ALA A 417 -23.74 -4.58 11.13
C ALA A 417 -23.81 -4.90 12.64
N VAL A 418 -25.01 -5.17 13.17
CA VAL A 418 -25.21 -5.53 14.57
C VAL A 418 -24.55 -6.87 14.89
N THR A 419 -24.71 -7.86 14.03
CA THR A 419 -24.10 -9.19 14.18
C THR A 419 -22.57 -9.09 14.17
N TYR A 420 -21.99 -8.34 13.21
CA TYR A 420 -20.57 -8.10 13.17
C TYR A 420 -20.05 -7.43 14.45
N ALA A 421 -20.74 -6.37 14.92
CA ALA A 421 -20.38 -5.68 16.15
C ALA A 421 -20.36 -6.62 17.36
N LYS A 422 -21.43 -7.40 17.56
CA LYS A 422 -21.55 -8.36 18.68
C LYS A 422 -20.46 -9.42 18.62
N ASN A 423 -20.21 -10.02 17.45
CA ASN A 423 -19.20 -11.05 17.27
C ASN A 423 -17.77 -10.53 17.46
N GLN A 424 -17.52 -9.27 17.14
CA GLN A 424 -16.20 -8.65 17.22
C GLN A 424 -15.98 -7.81 18.49
N LYS A 425 -16.96 -7.69 19.40
CA LYS A 425 -16.91 -6.83 20.60
C LYS A 425 -15.61 -6.97 21.38
N LYS A 426 -15.20 -8.20 21.68
CA LYS A 426 -13.96 -8.50 22.42
C LYS A 426 -12.74 -7.92 21.72
N PHE A 427 -12.64 -8.11 20.41
CA PHE A 427 -11.49 -7.68 19.61
C PHE A 427 -11.50 -6.17 19.34
N LEU A 428 -12.69 -5.60 19.14
CA LEU A 428 -12.88 -4.16 18.93
C LEU A 428 -12.54 -3.34 20.18
N ASN A 429 -12.66 -3.90 21.38
CA ASN A 429 -12.31 -3.22 22.64
C ASN A 429 -10.83 -3.41 23.02
N ALA A 430 -10.11 -4.37 22.45
CA ALA A 430 -8.75 -4.70 22.88
C ALA A 430 -7.78 -3.52 22.81
N PHE A 431 -7.95 -2.57 21.87
CA PHE A 431 -7.10 -1.40 21.72
C PHE A 431 -7.11 -0.45 22.94
N LEU A 432 -8.15 -0.49 23.79
CA LEU A 432 -8.24 0.33 25.00
C LEU A 432 -7.07 0.06 25.97
N GLU A 433 -6.62 -1.20 26.04
CA GLU A 433 -5.54 -1.64 26.91
C GLU A 433 -4.15 -1.51 26.28
N HIS A 434 -4.07 -1.21 24.97
CA HIS A 434 -2.86 -1.23 24.16
C HIS A 434 -2.65 0.07 23.42
N GLY A 435 -1.94 1.03 24.03
CA GLY A 435 -1.69 2.35 23.45
C GLY A 435 -0.90 2.33 22.13
N GLU A 436 -0.09 1.29 21.92
CA GLU A 436 0.69 1.06 20.70
C GLU A 436 -0.15 0.63 19.48
N VAL A 437 -1.36 0.11 19.71
CA VAL A 437 -2.25 -0.42 18.66
C VAL A 437 -3.02 0.69 17.96
N ASP A 438 -3.15 0.59 16.63
CA ASP A 438 -4.06 1.44 15.86
C ASP A 438 -5.44 0.81 15.80
N ILE A 439 -6.52 1.65 15.88
CA ILE A 439 -7.91 1.17 15.88
C ILE A 439 -8.39 0.62 14.54
N SER A 440 -7.56 0.70 13.50
CA SER A 440 -7.92 0.22 12.17
C SER A 440 -6.80 -0.60 11.54
N ASN A 441 -7.19 -1.52 10.67
CA ASN A 441 -6.26 -2.33 9.88
C ASN A 441 -5.82 -1.63 8.58
N ASN A 442 -6.00 -0.31 8.46
CA ASN A 442 -5.67 0.45 7.25
C ASN A 442 -4.19 0.31 6.86
N PHE A 443 -3.31 -0.01 7.82
CA PHE A 443 -1.91 -0.27 7.56
C PHE A 443 -1.71 -1.47 6.63
N ALA A 444 -2.29 -2.62 6.95
CA ALA A 444 -2.22 -3.80 6.10
C ALA A 444 -2.98 -3.59 4.78
N GLU A 445 -4.15 -2.93 4.82
CA GLU A 445 -4.92 -2.59 3.62
C GLU A 445 -4.12 -1.70 2.65
N ASN A 446 -3.38 -0.71 3.16
CA ASN A 446 -2.52 0.14 2.35
C ASN A 446 -1.27 -0.61 1.86
N ALA A 447 -0.70 -1.49 2.70
CA ALA A 447 0.46 -2.30 2.33
C ALA A 447 0.14 -3.29 1.20
N ILE A 448 -1.07 -3.88 1.17
CA ILE A 448 -1.46 -4.86 0.15
C ILE A 448 -1.91 -4.19 -1.17
N ARG A 449 -2.27 -2.91 -1.15
CA ARG A 449 -2.80 -2.18 -2.32
C ARG A 449 -1.88 -2.20 -3.54
N PRO A 450 -0.54 -1.99 -3.45
CA PRO A 450 0.36 -2.09 -4.59
C PRO A 450 0.30 -3.45 -5.29
N PHE A 451 0.20 -4.55 -4.52
CA PHE A 451 0.01 -5.89 -5.07
C PHE A 451 -1.33 -6.01 -5.83
N VAL A 452 -2.42 -5.51 -5.24
CA VAL A 452 -3.76 -5.54 -5.87
C VAL A 452 -3.78 -4.73 -7.17
N GLN A 453 -3.14 -3.56 -7.20
CA GLN A 453 -3.00 -2.74 -8.41
C GLN A 453 -2.14 -3.45 -9.47
N GLY A 454 -0.98 -3.96 -9.09
CA GLY A 454 -0.11 -4.72 -9.98
C GLY A 454 -0.82 -5.96 -10.57
N ARG A 455 -1.60 -6.68 -9.75
CA ARG A 455 -2.39 -7.83 -10.20
C ARG A 455 -3.37 -7.46 -11.31
N LYS A 456 -4.01 -6.31 -11.27
CA LYS A 456 -4.88 -5.84 -12.37
C LYS A 456 -4.14 -5.74 -13.70
N ALA A 457 -2.83 -5.47 -13.69
CA ALA A 457 -2.02 -5.37 -14.90
C ALA A 457 -1.48 -6.72 -15.41
N TRP A 458 -1.05 -7.64 -14.52
CA TRP A 458 -0.46 -8.92 -14.91
C TRP A 458 -1.37 -10.15 -14.68
N LEU A 459 -2.54 -9.99 -14.05
CA LEU A 459 -3.67 -10.89 -13.84
C LEU A 459 -3.37 -12.12 -12.97
N PHE A 460 -2.36 -12.94 -13.26
CA PHE A 460 -2.07 -14.20 -12.60
C PHE A 460 -0.56 -14.48 -12.49
N CYS A 461 -0.20 -15.43 -11.64
CA CYS A 461 1.11 -16.07 -11.61
C CYS A 461 1.03 -17.42 -12.35
N ASP A 462 2.07 -17.79 -13.11
CA ASP A 462 2.07 -19.08 -13.83
C ASP A 462 2.29 -20.25 -12.87
N THR A 463 3.18 -20.09 -11.89
CA THR A 463 3.57 -21.16 -10.95
C THR A 463 3.59 -20.67 -9.50
N PRO A 464 3.48 -21.59 -8.51
CA PRO A 464 3.70 -21.28 -7.09
C PRO A 464 5.05 -20.62 -6.82
N LYS A 465 6.11 -21.08 -7.50
CA LYS A 465 7.46 -20.51 -7.37
C LYS A 465 7.50 -19.05 -7.85
N GLY A 466 6.76 -18.73 -8.92
CA GLY A 466 6.59 -17.36 -9.40
C GLY A 466 5.83 -16.48 -8.41
N ALA A 467 4.78 -17.01 -7.77
CA ALA A 467 4.02 -16.33 -6.73
C ALA A 467 4.86 -16.07 -5.47
N ASP A 468 5.63 -17.07 -4.99
CA ASP A 468 6.57 -16.93 -3.87
C ASP A 468 7.67 -15.90 -4.20
N SER A 469 8.21 -15.92 -5.41
CA SER A 469 9.19 -14.92 -5.84
C SER A 469 8.60 -13.51 -5.89
N SER A 470 7.34 -13.36 -6.28
CA SER A 470 6.63 -12.08 -6.24
C SER A 470 6.43 -11.60 -4.81
N ALA A 471 6.08 -12.50 -3.86
CA ALA A 471 5.98 -12.18 -2.44
C ALA A 471 7.31 -11.65 -1.88
N ILE A 472 8.43 -12.31 -2.21
CA ILE A 472 9.78 -11.88 -1.81
C ILE A 472 10.08 -10.48 -2.33
N VAL A 473 9.89 -10.23 -3.63
CA VAL A 473 10.22 -8.94 -4.23
C VAL A 473 9.32 -7.83 -3.71
N TYR A 474 7.99 -8.05 -3.60
CA TYR A 474 7.07 -7.08 -2.99
C TYR A 474 7.47 -6.75 -1.55
N SER A 475 7.86 -7.76 -0.74
CA SER A 475 8.30 -7.52 0.63
C SER A 475 9.50 -6.58 0.70
N ILE A 476 10.50 -6.80 -0.15
CA ILE A 476 11.70 -5.97 -0.21
C ILE A 476 11.39 -4.56 -0.70
N VAL A 477 10.64 -4.45 -1.79
CA VAL A 477 10.31 -3.17 -2.43
C VAL A 477 9.41 -2.32 -1.53
N GLU A 478 8.32 -2.89 -0.98
CA GLU A 478 7.40 -2.13 -0.15
C GLU A 478 8.00 -1.78 1.22
N THR A 479 8.90 -2.64 1.75
CA THR A 479 9.67 -2.28 2.94
C THR A 479 10.68 -1.18 2.65
N ALA A 480 11.36 -1.21 1.51
CA ALA A 480 12.26 -0.12 1.09
C ALA A 480 11.52 1.22 1.00
N LYS A 481 10.37 1.24 0.34
CA LYS A 481 9.50 2.43 0.24
C LYS A 481 9.03 2.93 1.61
N ALA A 482 8.63 2.03 2.50
CA ALA A 482 8.23 2.37 3.86
C ALA A 482 9.37 2.99 4.68
N ASN A 483 10.62 2.66 4.36
CA ASN A 483 11.83 3.24 4.94
C ASN A 483 12.38 4.46 4.17
N GLY A 484 11.64 5.00 3.17
CA GLY A 484 12.06 6.18 2.39
C GLY A 484 13.20 5.94 1.42
N LEU A 485 13.46 4.67 1.05
CA LEU A 485 14.50 4.30 0.10
C LEU A 485 13.99 4.31 -1.35
N ASP A 486 14.90 4.56 -2.29
CA ASP A 486 14.65 4.30 -3.72
C ASP A 486 14.70 2.79 -3.99
N PRO A 487 13.59 2.17 -4.44
CA PRO A 487 13.52 0.72 -4.65
C PRO A 487 14.52 0.19 -5.68
N TYR A 488 14.77 0.94 -6.76
CA TYR A 488 15.72 0.54 -7.79
C TYR A 488 17.15 0.50 -7.23
N THR A 489 17.58 1.56 -6.58
CA THR A 489 18.92 1.68 -6.00
C THR A 489 19.14 0.61 -4.94
N TYR A 490 18.14 0.37 -4.09
CA TYR A 490 18.22 -0.66 -3.06
C TYR A 490 18.27 -2.08 -3.66
N LEU A 491 17.42 -2.42 -4.63
CA LEU A 491 17.48 -3.72 -5.33
C LEU A 491 18.80 -3.91 -6.04
N LYS A 492 19.32 -2.88 -6.73
CA LYS A 492 20.63 -2.91 -7.40
C LYS A 492 21.74 -3.18 -6.40
N LEU A 493 21.75 -2.49 -5.26
CA LEU A 493 22.73 -2.72 -4.20
C LEU A 493 22.66 -4.15 -3.68
N LEU A 494 21.47 -4.65 -3.33
CA LEU A 494 21.30 -6.01 -2.85
C LEU A 494 21.79 -7.05 -3.86
N LEU A 495 21.45 -6.90 -5.15
CA LEU A 495 21.85 -7.82 -6.20
C LEU A 495 23.35 -7.70 -6.55
N THR A 496 24.01 -6.60 -6.20
CA THR A 496 25.44 -6.44 -6.34
C THR A 496 26.19 -7.12 -5.20
N GLU A 497 25.75 -6.88 -3.94
CA GLU A 497 26.52 -7.23 -2.76
C GLU A 497 26.20 -8.64 -2.21
N LEU A 498 24.94 -9.08 -2.24
CA LEU A 498 24.57 -10.38 -1.67
C LEU A 498 25.28 -11.58 -2.33
N PRO A 499 25.59 -11.58 -3.64
CA PRO A 499 26.39 -12.65 -4.25
C PRO A 499 27.78 -12.86 -3.61
N TYR A 500 28.41 -11.80 -3.09
CA TYR A 500 29.70 -11.92 -2.38
C TYR A 500 29.56 -12.62 -1.02
N LEU A 501 28.37 -12.57 -0.40
CA LEU A 501 28.11 -13.26 0.86
C LEU A 501 27.78 -14.76 0.67
N GLY A 502 27.55 -15.19 -0.59
CA GLY A 502 27.13 -16.55 -0.91
C GLY A 502 25.62 -16.79 -0.68
N LYS A 503 25.19 -18.05 -0.92
CA LYS A 503 23.76 -18.40 -0.91
C LYS A 503 23.12 -18.50 0.48
N ASN A 504 23.92 -18.72 1.52
CA ASN A 504 23.47 -18.90 2.91
C ASN A 504 24.30 -18.00 3.85
N PRO A 505 24.16 -16.67 3.75
CA PRO A 505 24.89 -15.75 4.60
C PRO A 505 24.43 -15.84 6.06
N ALA A 506 25.32 -15.56 6.99
CA ALA A 506 25.00 -15.46 8.41
C ALA A 506 24.08 -14.25 8.68
N SER A 507 23.27 -14.34 9.74
CA SER A 507 22.23 -13.33 10.04
C SER A 507 22.81 -11.94 10.32
N ASP A 508 23.95 -11.85 11.01
CA ASP A 508 24.66 -10.60 11.32
C ASP A 508 25.11 -9.86 10.04
N LYS A 509 25.56 -10.60 9.02
CA LYS A 509 25.90 -10.03 7.72
C LYS A 509 24.64 -9.50 6.99
N LEU A 510 23.52 -10.20 7.10
CA LEU A 510 22.24 -9.75 6.51
C LEU A 510 21.70 -8.50 7.21
N ASP A 511 21.95 -8.34 8.50
CA ASP A 511 21.51 -7.18 9.26
C ASP A 511 22.07 -5.87 8.72
N LEU A 512 23.26 -5.88 8.10
CA LEU A 512 23.86 -4.72 7.44
C LEU A 512 23.07 -4.23 6.22
N PHE A 513 22.29 -5.12 5.60
CA PHE A 513 21.50 -4.84 4.39
C PHE A 513 20.03 -4.52 4.69
N MET A 514 19.63 -4.48 5.96
CA MET A 514 18.25 -4.14 6.32
C MET A 514 17.90 -2.71 5.94
N PRO A 515 16.67 -2.46 5.44
CA PRO A 515 16.25 -1.16 4.90
C PRO A 515 16.36 0.02 5.88
N TRP A 516 16.37 -0.26 7.19
CA TRP A 516 16.45 0.76 8.26
C TRP A 516 17.86 1.05 8.76
N THR A 517 18.91 0.45 8.17
CA THR A 517 20.29 0.69 8.60
C THR A 517 20.83 2.00 8.04
N ALA A 518 21.69 2.67 8.81
CA ALA A 518 22.29 3.94 8.41
C ALA A 518 23.10 3.83 7.10
N ALA A 519 23.80 2.72 6.89
CA ALA A 519 24.58 2.48 5.67
C ALA A 519 23.69 2.40 4.42
N ILE A 520 22.53 1.71 4.52
CA ILE A 520 21.57 1.60 3.42
C ILE A 520 20.91 2.96 3.18
N HIS A 521 20.50 3.68 4.22
CA HIS A 521 19.94 5.03 4.06
C HIS A 521 20.91 5.97 3.34
N LYS A 522 22.19 5.96 3.70
CA LYS A 522 23.18 6.82 3.04
C LYS A 522 23.29 6.56 1.52
N ASN A 523 23.15 5.30 1.11
CA ASN A 523 23.39 4.88 -0.27
C ASN A 523 22.11 4.77 -1.13
N CYS A 524 20.95 4.64 -0.52
CA CYS A 524 19.71 4.30 -1.22
C CYS A 524 18.54 5.25 -0.92
N ILE A 525 18.75 6.36 -0.21
CA ILE A 525 17.67 7.33 0.05
C ILE A 525 17.21 7.97 -1.27
N LEU A 526 15.91 8.25 -1.37
CA LEU A 526 15.40 9.03 -2.49
C LEU A 526 16.16 10.36 -2.60
N PRO A 527 16.59 10.77 -3.81
CA PRO A 527 17.40 11.97 -3.98
C PRO A 527 16.66 13.20 -3.47
N THR A 528 17.12 13.71 -2.33
CA THR A 528 16.65 14.98 -1.73
C THR A 528 17.57 16.14 -2.09
N LYS A 529 18.71 15.90 -2.75
CA LYS A 529 19.72 16.89 -3.13
C LYS A 529 19.87 16.96 -4.65
N LYS A 530 20.22 18.15 -5.13
CA LYS A 530 20.60 18.41 -6.52
C LYS A 530 21.71 17.45 -6.94
N ILE A 531 21.48 16.68 -7.98
CA ILE A 531 22.53 15.97 -8.71
C ILE A 531 23.35 17.04 -9.40
N SER A 532 24.69 16.99 -9.31
CA SER A 532 25.52 17.98 -10.00
C SER A 532 25.44 17.78 -11.53
N PRO A 533 25.57 18.83 -12.33
CA PRO A 533 25.60 18.70 -13.79
C PRO A 533 26.76 17.84 -14.29
N GLU A 534 27.81 17.62 -13.47
CA GLU A 534 28.98 16.79 -13.78
C GLU A 534 28.71 15.29 -13.62
N ASP A 535 27.60 14.92 -12.93
CA ASP A 535 27.18 13.53 -12.72
C ASP A 535 26.23 13.03 -13.82
N LEU A 536 25.91 13.89 -14.81
CA LEU A 536 25.11 13.60 -16.00
C LEU A 536 25.98 13.50 -17.23
#